data_739a7a9b1d6541ef18ceb7c22011c16d
#
_entry.id   739a7a9b1d6541ef18ceb7c22011c16d
#
_cell.length_a   1.000
_cell.length_b   1.000
_cell.length_c   1.000
_cell.angle_alpha   90.00
_cell.angle_beta   90.00
_cell.angle_gamma   90.00
#
_symmetry.space_group_name_H-M   'P 1'
#
loop_
_entity.id
_entity.type
_entity.pdbx_description
1 polymer ?
#
loop_
_entity_poly.entity_id
_entity_poly.type
_entity_poly.pdbx_seq_one_letter_code
_entity_poly.pdbx_strand_id
1 'polypeptide(L)'
;MPHSSDEHVATTAGHEAATGGPSRRELLRIGLGVAVGAGAIGAGAPAAVANGPYDPTSPTITVKVKNLSGPAETGRFGAPWTDLGIPVRCPDGSMLFVCGDTFGGAEVGAPDWNAPVGLRSSSADLGNLRIDDVVRGDYGISLVEEPHNPVGDTAHTTAIPSDAFVVDGVMYMHLMRGVIYDTHHTDFWRSTDNGRTWEYLCQWPGDLHGGQFQQKTYAVADDGYCYVLSTVFNRDVQSGMLLHRVRQDRLGEPDAYEPWGYDDGWRWGAPPTTVFGTRKWGELCFRALDGKYVLTWLNMDPLSIRAMVFPLPTSDLTRTLEQTVILPGAPGQEVGNLVAAPYGGFVVPGSTFGNFHIVVSQWYDPTNYRIMQYRSALLS
;
A
#
# COMPACT_ATOMS: atom_id res chain seq x y z
N MET A 1 -21.64 7.92 -78.19
CA MET A 1 -21.83 6.48 -78.41
C MET A 1 -21.21 5.76 -77.21
N PRO A 2 -21.90 4.78 -76.74
CA PRO A 2 -21.84 4.34 -75.34
C PRO A 2 -21.08 3.02 -75.18
N HIS A 3 -20.71 2.71 -73.94
CA HIS A 3 -20.67 1.35 -73.32
C HIS A 3 -20.61 1.54 -71.84
N SER A 4 -21.62 1.32 -71.15
CA SER A 4 -22.27 0.16 -70.53
C SER A 4 -21.39 -0.70 -69.67
N SER A 5 -21.84 -0.75 -68.40
CA SER A 5 -22.06 -1.89 -67.48
C SER A 5 -20.78 -2.38 -66.79
N ASP A 6 -20.75 -2.67 -65.54
CA ASP A 6 -21.67 -3.44 -64.68
C ASP A 6 -21.48 -3.18 -63.23
N GLU A 7 -22.53 -3.12 -62.47
CA GLU A 7 -22.59 -3.17 -61.03
C GLU A 7 -22.12 -4.52 -60.49
N HIS A 8 -21.18 -4.50 -59.55
CA HIS A 8 -21.02 -5.58 -58.60
C HIS A 8 -21.23 -5.07 -57.19
N VAL A 9 -22.41 -5.36 -56.68
CA VAL A 9 -22.77 -5.25 -55.28
C VAL A 9 -21.95 -6.28 -54.50
N ALA A 10 -20.99 -5.83 -53.69
CA ALA A 10 -20.34 -6.64 -52.67
C ALA A 10 -20.90 -6.23 -51.30
N THR A 11 -21.75 -7.08 -50.77
CA THR A 11 -22.22 -7.08 -49.38
C THR A 11 -21.04 -7.31 -48.46
N THR A 12 -20.55 -6.26 -47.83
CA THR A 12 -19.63 -6.38 -46.69
C THR A 12 -20.45 -6.52 -45.42
N ALA A 13 -20.47 -7.74 -44.87
CA ALA A 13 -20.94 -8.00 -43.51
C ALA A 13 -20.06 -7.23 -42.51
N GLY A 14 -20.67 -6.28 -41.84
CA GLY A 14 -20.02 -5.56 -40.72
C GLY A 14 -19.75 -6.51 -39.56
N HIS A 15 -18.49 -6.75 -39.28
CA HIS A 15 -18.06 -7.22 -37.99
C HIS A 15 -17.94 -5.99 -37.10
N GLU A 16 -18.96 -5.72 -36.28
CA GLU A 16 -18.82 -4.88 -35.12
C GLU A 16 -17.89 -5.62 -34.12
N ALA A 17 -16.65 -5.20 -34.10
CA ALA A 17 -15.74 -5.56 -33.01
C ALA A 17 -16.22 -4.82 -31.74
N ALA A 18 -16.76 -5.55 -30.79
CA ALA A 18 -17.07 -5.07 -29.46
C ALA A 18 -15.77 -4.67 -28.75
N THR A 19 -15.38 -3.39 -28.88
CA THR A 19 -14.29 -2.79 -28.08
C THR A 19 -14.86 -2.30 -26.75
N GLY A 20 -15.32 -3.23 -25.92
CA GLY A 20 -15.63 -2.95 -24.52
C GLY A 20 -14.43 -3.32 -23.68
N GLY A 21 -13.58 -2.37 -23.33
CA GLY A 21 -12.61 -2.55 -22.25
C GLY A 21 -13.36 -2.84 -20.92
N PRO A 22 -12.71 -3.50 -19.96
CA PRO A 22 -13.34 -3.85 -18.69
C PRO A 22 -13.93 -2.61 -18.00
N SER A 23 -15.13 -2.74 -17.47
CA SER A 23 -15.81 -1.65 -16.77
C SER A 23 -15.04 -1.30 -15.47
N ARG A 24 -15.17 -0.04 -14.99
CA ARG A 24 -14.58 0.38 -13.70
C ARG A 24 -14.89 -0.58 -12.55
N ARG A 25 -16.05 -1.24 -12.55
CA ARG A 25 -16.42 -2.29 -11.58
C ARG A 25 -15.60 -3.57 -11.75
N GLU A 26 -15.16 -3.89 -12.95
CA GLU A 26 -14.33 -5.06 -13.23
C GLU A 26 -12.87 -4.79 -12.88
N LEU A 27 -12.35 -3.59 -13.13
CA LEU A 27 -11.01 -3.17 -12.71
C LEU A 27 -10.89 -3.13 -11.17
N LEU A 28 -11.92 -2.65 -10.48
CA LEU A 28 -11.99 -2.68 -9.01
C LEU A 28 -12.10 -4.11 -8.45
N ARG A 29 -12.73 -5.04 -9.19
CA ARG A 29 -12.79 -6.47 -8.82
C ARG A 29 -11.45 -7.19 -9.02
N ILE A 30 -10.66 -6.78 -10.00
CA ILE A 30 -9.32 -7.34 -10.24
C ILE A 30 -8.36 -6.96 -9.09
N GLY A 31 -8.53 -5.78 -8.49
CA GLY A 31 -7.77 -5.37 -7.27
C GLY A 31 -8.07 -6.20 -6.02
N LEU A 32 -9.17 -6.95 -6.02
CA LEU A 32 -9.64 -7.80 -4.94
C LEU A 32 -9.46 -9.29 -5.22
N GLY A 33 -8.44 -9.71 -5.87
CA GLY A 33 -8.11 -11.13 -6.10
C GLY A 33 -8.03 -12.01 -4.82
N VAL A 34 -8.85 -11.73 -3.81
CA VAL A 34 -9.25 -12.70 -2.80
C VAL A 34 -10.47 -13.40 -3.36
N ALA A 35 -10.27 -14.50 -4.06
CA ALA A 35 -11.32 -15.48 -4.28
C ALA A 35 -11.79 -15.95 -2.89
N VAL A 36 -12.78 -15.25 -2.33
CA VAL A 36 -13.63 -15.85 -1.31
C VAL A 36 -14.41 -16.93 -2.04
N GLY A 37 -13.90 -18.14 -2.04
CA GLY A 37 -14.66 -19.31 -2.42
C GLY A 37 -15.93 -19.31 -1.60
N ALA A 38 -17.07 -18.97 -2.25
CA ALA A 38 -18.39 -19.16 -1.66
C ALA A 38 -18.67 -20.66 -1.56
N GLY A 39 -18.02 -21.30 -0.59
CA GLY A 39 -18.44 -22.56 -0.05
C GLY A 39 -19.68 -22.27 0.79
N ALA A 40 -20.82 -22.84 0.42
CA ALA A 40 -22.05 -22.83 1.22
C ALA A 40 -21.72 -23.28 2.65
N ILE A 41 -21.70 -22.31 3.59
CA ILE A 41 -21.55 -22.62 5.01
C ILE A 41 -22.94 -23.05 5.50
N GLY A 42 -23.12 -24.36 5.58
CA GLY A 42 -24.17 -24.92 6.41
C GLY A 42 -23.96 -24.46 7.85
N ALA A 43 -25.05 -24.12 8.55
CA ALA A 43 -25.04 -23.75 9.96
C ALA A 43 -24.51 -24.92 10.79
N GLY A 44 -23.19 -25.00 10.94
CA GLY A 44 -22.47 -25.87 11.85
C GLY A 44 -21.66 -24.99 12.80
N ALA A 45 -21.50 -25.44 14.04
CA ALA A 45 -20.72 -24.80 15.10
C ALA A 45 -19.41 -24.17 14.55
N PRO A 46 -18.89 -23.09 15.19
CA PRO A 46 -17.71 -22.44 14.73
C PRO A 46 -16.63 -23.50 14.54
N ALA A 47 -16.26 -23.75 13.29
CA ALA A 47 -15.12 -24.58 12.98
C ALA A 47 -13.96 -23.95 13.75
N ALA A 48 -13.39 -24.71 14.69
CA ALA A 48 -12.11 -24.35 15.28
C ALA A 48 -11.21 -23.96 14.10
N VAL A 49 -10.78 -22.72 14.08
CA VAL A 49 -9.74 -22.25 13.15
C VAL A 49 -8.66 -23.30 13.30
N ALA A 50 -8.42 -24.06 12.24
CA ALA A 50 -7.34 -25.03 12.23
C ALA A 50 -6.10 -24.18 12.50
N ASN A 51 -5.61 -24.28 13.76
CA ASN A 51 -4.39 -23.66 14.18
C ASN A 51 -3.31 -24.16 13.20
N GLY A 52 -2.91 -23.31 12.27
CA GLY A 52 -1.57 -23.39 11.74
C GLY A 52 -0.64 -23.49 12.95
N PRO A 53 0.58 -23.95 12.84
CA PRO A 53 1.44 -24.19 13.99
C PRO A 53 1.29 -23.01 14.93
N TYR A 54 0.88 -23.29 16.17
CA TYR A 54 0.67 -22.31 17.23
C TYR A 54 1.83 -21.31 17.18
N ASP A 55 1.54 -20.10 16.79
CA ASP A 55 2.50 -19.01 16.83
C ASP A 55 2.48 -18.46 18.27
N PRO A 56 3.43 -18.88 19.14
CA PRO A 56 3.50 -18.44 20.52
C PRO A 56 3.82 -16.95 20.62
N THR A 57 4.01 -16.27 19.50
CA THR A 57 4.53 -14.93 19.35
C THR A 57 3.49 -13.95 18.82
N SER A 58 2.25 -14.41 18.66
CA SER A 58 1.14 -13.49 18.39
C SER A 58 1.11 -12.44 19.53
N PRO A 59 1.17 -11.13 19.21
CA PRO A 59 1.14 -10.10 20.24
C PRO A 59 -0.11 -10.32 21.08
N THR A 60 0.10 -10.38 22.37
CA THR A 60 -0.89 -10.83 23.34
C THR A 60 -2.14 -9.98 23.35
N ILE A 61 -2.11 -8.74 22.82
CA ILE A 61 -3.28 -7.85 22.79
C ILE A 61 -3.16 -6.90 21.60
N THR A 62 -3.85 -7.18 20.50
CA THR A 62 -4.16 -6.20 19.46
C THR A 62 -5.60 -5.77 19.57
N VAL A 63 -5.87 -4.48 19.60
CA VAL A 63 -7.22 -3.94 19.74
C VAL A 63 -7.46 -2.80 18.74
N LYS A 64 -8.68 -2.76 18.19
CA LYS A 64 -9.14 -1.62 17.40
C LYS A 64 -9.26 -0.39 18.31
N VAL A 65 -8.62 0.71 17.91
CA VAL A 65 -8.75 2.00 18.61
C VAL A 65 -9.96 2.75 18.07
N LYS A 66 -10.02 2.93 16.74
CA LYS A 66 -11.12 3.66 16.07
C LYS A 66 -11.09 3.49 14.55
N ASN A 67 -12.14 3.90 13.87
CA ASN A 67 -12.09 4.26 12.46
C ASN A 67 -11.37 5.59 12.31
N LEU A 68 -10.55 5.74 11.29
CA LEU A 68 -9.93 7.00 10.88
C LEU A 68 -10.69 7.60 9.69
N SER A 69 -11.25 6.75 8.81
CA SER A 69 -12.09 7.18 7.71
C SER A 69 -13.43 6.46 7.70
N GLY A 70 -14.38 7.03 7.00
CA GLY A 70 -15.74 6.54 6.84
C GLY A 70 -16.71 7.68 6.56
N PRO A 71 -17.98 7.39 6.26
CA PRO A 71 -18.98 8.43 6.04
C PRO A 71 -19.11 9.43 7.20
N ALA A 72 -18.99 8.96 8.44
CA ALA A 72 -19.06 9.80 9.63
C ALA A 72 -17.77 10.57 9.90
N GLU A 73 -16.62 9.96 9.66
CA GLU A 73 -15.31 10.51 9.97
C GLU A 73 -14.83 11.50 8.91
N THR A 74 -14.91 11.11 7.64
CA THR A 74 -14.28 11.83 6.50
C THR A 74 -15.24 12.18 5.37
N GLY A 75 -16.53 11.85 5.48
CA GLY A 75 -17.54 12.17 4.47
C GLY A 75 -17.64 13.66 4.17
N ARG A 76 -17.47 14.52 5.20
CA ARG A 76 -17.46 16.01 5.04
C ARG A 76 -16.32 16.51 4.15
N PHE A 77 -15.28 15.72 3.98
CA PHE A 77 -14.14 16.03 3.12
C PHE A 77 -14.23 15.37 1.74
N GLY A 78 -15.38 14.82 1.36
CA GLY A 78 -15.55 14.09 0.11
C GLY A 78 -14.72 12.80 0.03
N ALA A 79 -14.36 12.22 1.17
CA ALA A 79 -13.54 11.01 1.27
C ALA A 79 -14.17 9.94 2.19
N PRO A 80 -15.48 9.63 2.03
CA PRO A 80 -16.13 8.61 2.86
C PRO A 80 -15.54 7.21 2.67
N TRP A 81 -14.94 6.94 1.53
CA TRP A 81 -14.37 5.64 1.16
C TRP A 81 -12.93 5.83 0.72
N THR A 82 -11.99 5.30 1.48
CA THR A 82 -10.56 5.42 1.21
C THR A 82 -9.76 4.30 1.85
N ASP A 83 -8.55 4.06 1.37
CA ASP A 83 -7.67 3.02 1.86
C ASP A 83 -6.23 3.47 2.10
N LEU A 84 -5.37 2.51 2.40
CA LEU A 84 -3.96 2.63 2.75
C LEU A 84 -3.75 3.56 3.95
N GLY A 85 -3.83 4.87 3.77
CA GLY A 85 -3.66 5.84 4.86
C GLY A 85 -2.28 5.75 5.49
N ILE A 86 -1.21 5.80 4.68
CA ILE A 86 0.18 5.77 5.16
C ILE A 86 0.43 6.99 6.03
N PRO A 87 0.64 6.83 7.36
CA PRO A 87 0.76 7.95 8.26
C PRO A 87 2.18 8.54 8.24
N VAL A 88 2.27 9.84 8.08
CA VAL A 88 3.53 10.61 8.07
C VAL A 88 3.43 11.77 9.04
N ARG A 89 4.35 11.87 10.00
CA ARG A 89 4.43 13.05 10.86
C ARG A 89 5.07 14.20 10.09
N CYS A 90 4.29 15.23 9.79
CA CYS A 90 4.76 16.39 9.06
C CYS A 90 5.75 17.24 9.89
N PRO A 91 6.62 18.03 9.25
CA PRO A 91 7.52 18.95 9.94
C PRO A 91 6.83 19.95 10.86
N ASP A 92 5.60 20.36 10.55
CA ASP A 92 4.77 21.24 11.40
C ASP A 92 4.15 20.54 12.63
N GLY A 93 4.40 19.24 12.79
CA GLY A 93 3.90 18.42 13.89
C GLY A 93 2.53 17.79 13.67
N SER A 94 1.83 18.10 12.57
CA SER A 94 0.59 17.43 12.18
C SER A 94 0.86 16.02 11.65
N MET A 95 -0.19 15.21 11.42
CA MET A 95 -0.10 13.90 10.79
C MET A 95 -0.78 13.95 9.43
N LEU A 96 -0.04 13.64 8.36
CA LEU A 96 -0.61 13.38 7.04
C LEU A 96 -0.89 11.89 6.89
N PHE A 97 -2.05 11.53 6.36
CA PHE A 97 -2.37 10.19 5.89
C PHE A 97 -2.37 10.22 4.36
N VAL A 98 -1.39 9.57 3.73
CA VAL A 98 -1.37 9.38 2.28
C VAL A 98 -2.24 8.18 1.96
N CYS A 99 -3.42 8.47 1.44
CA CYS A 99 -4.43 7.48 1.08
C CYS A 99 -4.26 7.04 -0.38
N GLY A 100 -4.68 5.84 -0.68
CA GLY A 100 -4.79 5.31 -2.04
C GLY A 100 -6.07 5.77 -2.72
N ASP A 101 -6.79 4.82 -3.30
CA ASP A 101 -8.06 5.09 -3.98
C ASP A 101 -9.08 5.68 -3.00
N THR A 102 -9.64 6.82 -3.38
CA THR A 102 -10.58 7.57 -2.54
C THR A 102 -11.80 7.96 -3.37
N PHE A 103 -12.99 7.68 -2.87
CA PHE A 103 -14.26 7.91 -3.56
C PHE A 103 -15.16 8.80 -2.75
N GLY A 104 -15.70 9.86 -3.39
CA GLY A 104 -16.56 10.86 -2.76
C GLY A 104 -18.06 10.53 -2.77
N GLY A 105 -18.48 9.53 -3.54
CA GLY A 105 -19.88 9.19 -3.74
C GLY A 105 -20.53 8.36 -2.63
N ALA A 106 -21.70 7.78 -2.94
CA ALA A 106 -22.44 6.96 -2.00
C ALA A 106 -21.79 5.60 -1.71
N GLU A 107 -20.94 5.14 -2.58
CA GLU A 107 -20.21 3.86 -2.50
C GLU A 107 -18.90 3.91 -3.30
N VAL A 108 -18.05 2.91 -3.11
CA VAL A 108 -16.83 2.71 -3.91
C VAL A 108 -17.17 2.56 -5.39
N GLY A 109 -16.39 3.20 -6.26
CA GLY A 109 -16.61 3.20 -7.72
C GLY A 109 -17.53 4.32 -8.22
N ALA A 110 -17.93 5.24 -7.35
CA ALA A 110 -18.65 6.46 -7.74
C ALA A 110 -17.76 7.40 -8.59
N PRO A 111 -18.33 8.40 -9.29
CA PRO A 111 -17.59 9.23 -10.26
C PRO A 111 -16.42 10.02 -9.65
N ASP A 112 -16.45 10.31 -8.35
CA ASP A 112 -15.45 11.14 -7.66
C ASP A 112 -14.28 10.29 -7.14
N TRP A 113 -13.50 9.70 -8.04
CA TRP A 113 -12.32 8.90 -7.72
C TRP A 113 -11.05 9.74 -7.78
N ASN A 114 -10.32 9.80 -6.67
CA ASN A 114 -9.02 10.45 -6.55
C ASN A 114 -7.99 9.49 -5.96
N ALA A 115 -6.72 9.57 -6.38
CA ALA A 115 -5.56 8.92 -5.76
C ALA A 115 -4.24 9.53 -6.26
N PRO A 116 -3.18 9.58 -5.42
CA PRO A 116 -3.27 9.43 -3.97
C PRO A 116 -3.90 10.67 -3.33
N VAL A 117 -4.61 10.51 -2.22
CA VAL A 117 -5.28 11.61 -1.50
C VAL A 117 -4.59 11.88 -0.17
N GLY A 118 -4.44 13.16 0.19
CA GLY A 118 -3.92 13.59 1.49
C GLY A 118 -5.01 13.98 2.46
N LEU A 119 -5.18 13.19 3.52
CA LEU A 119 -6.05 13.52 4.66
C LEU A 119 -5.18 13.88 5.87
N ARG A 120 -5.64 14.81 6.71
CA ARG A 120 -4.80 15.36 7.77
C ARG A 120 -5.45 15.23 9.15
N SER A 121 -4.61 14.94 10.14
CA SER A 121 -4.91 15.14 11.55
C SER A 121 -4.09 16.31 12.09
N SER A 122 -4.73 17.26 12.73
CA SER A 122 -4.05 18.37 13.43
C SER A 122 -3.24 17.89 14.64
N SER A 123 -3.52 16.69 15.15
CA SER A 123 -2.80 16.03 16.24
C SER A 123 -2.01 14.82 15.75
N ALA A 124 -0.75 14.71 16.18
CA ALA A 124 0.05 13.51 16.04
C ALA A 124 0.08 12.64 17.32
N ASP A 125 -0.73 12.96 18.32
CA ASP A 125 -0.90 12.14 19.52
C ASP A 125 -1.66 10.85 19.16
N LEU A 126 -1.07 9.70 19.44
CA LEU A 126 -1.62 8.38 19.12
C LEU A 126 -3.02 8.14 19.71
N GLY A 127 -3.33 8.69 20.88
CA GLY A 127 -4.65 8.60 21.50
C GLY A 127 -5.72 9.48 20.82
N ASN A 128 -5.29 10.59 20.23
CA ASN A 128 -6.15 11.65 19.69
C ASN A 128 -6.15 11.74 18.15
N LEU A 129 -5.52 10.78 17.46
CA LEU A 129 -5.56 10.76 16.00
C LEU A 129 -7.00 10.79 15.49
N ARG A 130 -7.27 11.73 14.60
CA ARG A 130 -8.54 11.85 13.88
C ARG A 130 -8.30 12.67 12.63
N ILE A 131 -8.91 12.30 11.54
CA ILE A 131 -8.87 13.13 10.34
C ILE A 131 -9.83 14.31 10.54
N ASP A 132 -9.28 15.49 10.66
CA ASP A 132 -10.01 16.73 10.94
C ASP A 132 -9.79 17.82 9.89
N ASP A 133 -8.92 17.54 8.89
CA ASP A 133 -8.61 18.47 7.80
C ASP A 133 -8.16 17.69 6.54
N VAL A 134 -8.02 18.40 5.44
CA VAL A 134 -7.41 17.94 4.18
C VAL A 134 -6.12 18.73 3.91
N VAL A 135 -5.35 18.28 2.93
CA VAL A 135 -4.06 18.91 2.64
C VAL A 135 -4.21 20.30 2.04
N ARG A 136 -5.24 20.51 1.21
CA ARG A 136 -5.56 21.80 0.57
C ARG A 136 -7.03 21.87 0.17
N GLY A 137 -7.61 23.06 0.23
CA GLY A 137 -9.04 23.27 -0.04
C GLY A 137 -9.93 22.64 1.03
N ASP A 138 -11.15 22.26 0.65
CA ASP A 138 -12.18 21.73 1.54
C ASP A 138 -12.43 20.24 1.35
N TYR A 139 -11.84 19.62 0.31
CA TYR A 139 -12.07 18.23 -0.08
C TYR A 139 -10.77 17.47 -0.30
N GLY A 140 -10.83 16.16 -0.10
CA GLY A 140 -9.75 15.24 -0.45
C GLY A 140 -9.57 15.17 -1.96
N ILE A 141 -8.51 15.78 -2.47
CA ILE A 141 -8.14 15.81 -3.88
C ILE A 141 -6.81 15.10 -4.08
N SER A 142 -6.53 14.68 -5.31
CA SER A 142 -5.26 14.04 -5.66
C SER A 142 -4.08 14.93 -5.32
N LEU A 143 -3.08 14.35 -4.65
CA LEU A 143 -1.83 15.03 -4.25
C LEU A 143 -0.98 15.39 -5.45
N VAL A 144 -1.02 14.56 -6.49
CA VAL A 144 -0.32 14.74 -7.77
C VAL A 144 -1.33 14.65 -8.90
N GLU A 145 -1.10 15.40 -9.97
CA GLU A 145 -1.96 15.36 -11.16
C GLU A 145 -1.61 14.13 -12.00
N GLU A 146 -2.44 13.10 -11.88
CA GLU A 146 -2.25 11.87 -12.62
C GLU A 146 -3.59 11.30 -13.10
N PRO A 147 -3.70 10.99 -14.39
CA PRO A 147 -4.94 10.44 -14.93
C PRO A 147 -5.17 9.01 -14.44
N HIS A 148 -6.35 8.73 -13.92
CA HIS A 148 -6.77 7.40 -13.50
C HIS A 148 -7.30 6.52 -14.63
N ASN A 149 -7.67 7.03 -15.73
CA ASN A 149 -8.11 6.33 -16.94
C ASN A 149 -7.80 7.23 -18.11
N PRO A 150 -6.63 7.19 -18.68
CA PRO A 150 -6.37 7.89 -19.93
C PRO A 150 -7.31 7.32 -21.00
N VAL A 151 -8.07 8.19 -21.63
CA VAL A 151 -8.99 7.80 -22.70
C VAL A 151 -8.17 7.25 -23.86
N GLY A 152 -8.37 5.96 -24.17
CA GLY A 152 -7.71 5.30 -25.29
C GLY A 152 -6.29 4.78 -25.05
N ASP A 153 -5.76 4.95 -23.83
CA ASP A 153 -4.50 4.37 -23.40
C ASP A 153 -4.70 3.57 -22.11
N THR A 154 -4.23 2.34 -22.06
CA THR A 154 -4.28 1.47 -20.88
C THR A 154 -3.06 1.64 -19.99
N ALA A 155 -2.18 2.60 -20.30
CA ALA A 155 -0.86 2.68 -19.69
C ALA A 155 -0.88 3.03 -18.20
N HIS A 156 -1.83 3.87 -17.74
CA HIS A 156 -1.82 4.38 -16.37
C HIS A 156 -3.24 4.45 -15.80
N THR A 157 -3.67 3.41 -15.13
CA THR A 157 -5.00 3.39 -14.50
C THR A 157 -4.94 3.63 -13.00
N THR A 158 -3.74 3.70 -12.41
CA THR A 158 -3.59 3.87 -10.95
C THR A 158 -2.34 4.64 -10.55
N ALA A 159 -2.41 5.27 -9.38
CA ALA A 159 -1.31 5.91 -8.66
C ALA A 159 -1.34 5.43 -7.20
N ILE A 160 -0.75 4.27 -6.94
CA ILE A 160 -0.83 3.64 -5.62
C ILE A 160 0.39 4.04 -4.79
N PRO A 161 0.21 4.72 -3.64
CA PRO A 161 1.31 5.00 -2.73
C PRO A 161 1.80 3.70 -2.08
N SER A 162 3.12 3.46 -2.14
CA SER A 162 3.73 2.35 -1.43
C SER A 162 4.37 2.79 -0.12
N ASP A 163 4.86 4.02 -0.05
CA ASP A 163 5.36 4.62 1.19
C ASP A 163 5.38 6.14 1.16
N ALA A 164 5.40 6.74 2.36
CA ALA A 164 5.67 8.15 2.58
C ALA A 164 6.41 8.34 3.91
N PHE A 165 7.39 9.25 3.94
CA PHE A 165 8.27 9.46 5.08
C PHE A 165 8.89 10.86 5.06
N VAL A 166 9.67 11.21 6.09
CA VAL A 166 10.33 12.52 6.24
C VAL A 166 11.83 12.31 6.46
N VAL A 167 12.64 13.12 5.78
CA VAL A 167 14.07 13.25 6.02
C VAL A 167 14.40 14.73 6.07
N ASP A 168 15.05 15.19 7.13
CA ASP A 168 15.52 16.57 7.33
C ASP A 168 14.46 17.65 7.04
N GLY A 169 13.21 17.39 7.46
CA GLY A 169 12.09 18.30 7.27
C GLY A 169 11.50 18.31 5.85
N VAL A 170 11.95 17.44 4.96
CA VAL A 170 11.38 17.22 3.63
C VAL A 170 10.58 15.92 3.64
N MET A 171 9.35 15.98 3.13
CA MET A 171 8.50 14.80 2.96
C MET A 171 8.78 14.15 1.61
N TYR A 172 8.75 12.83 1.59
CA TYR A 172 8.92 12.01 0.38
C TYR A 172 7.75 11.05 0.21
N MET A 173 7.37 10.77 -1.02
CA MET A 173 6.31 9.82 -1.38
C MET A 173 6.73 8.99 -2.57
N HIS A 174 6.51 7.68 -2.47
CA HIS A 174 6.77 6.71 -3.53
C HIS A 174 5.45 6.17 -4.07
N LEU A 175 5.26 6.25 -5.39
CA LEU A 175 4.04 5.80 -6.09
C LEU A 175 4.36 4.68 -7.07
N MET A 176 3.48 3.69 -7.14
CA MET A 176 3.47 2.66 -8.19
C MET A 176 2.49 3.07 -9.28
N ARG A 177 2.94 3.00 -10.54
CA ARG A 177 2.25 3.52 -11.72
C ARG A 177 2.04 2.40 -12.74
N GLY A 178 0.85 2.32 -13.31
CA GLY A 178 0.52 1.32 -14.32
C GLY A 178 -0.93 0.86 -14.19
N VAL A 179 -1.19 -0.38 -14.53
CA VAL A 179 -2.43 -1.11 -14.26
C VAL A 179 -2.23 -1.89 -12.95
N ILE A 180 -3.29 -2.12 -12.18
CA ILE A 180 -3.18 -2.89 -10.93
C ILE A 180 -2.50 -4.25 -11.20
N TYR A 181 -1.42 -4.55 -10.46
CA TYR A 181 -0.55 -5.71 -10.60
C TYR A 181 0.27 -5.80 -11.90
N ASP A 182 0.24 -4.75 -12.72
CA ASP A 182 1.12 -4.54 -13.87
C ASP A 182 1.78 -3.16 -13.74
N THR A 183 2.82 -3.09 -12.91
CA THR A 183 3.54 -1.85 -12.61
C THR A 183 4.51 -1.53 -13.74
N HIS A 184 4.24 -0.47 -14.48
CA HIS A 184 5.07 -0.02 -15.60
C HIS A 184 6.31 0.74 -15.12
N HIS A 185 6.15 1.59 -14.11
CA HIS A 185 7.22 2.33 -13.45
C HIS A 185 6.80 2.74 -12.05
N THR A 186 7.74 3.28 -11.29
CA THR A 186 7.46 3.85 -9.98
C THR A 186 8.02 5.25 -9.90
N ASP A 187 7.24 6.18 -9.35
CA ASP A 187 7.57 7.58 -9.22
C ASP A 187 8.00 7.94 -7.80
N PHE A 188 8.92 8.89 -7.69
CA PHE A 188 9.35 9.43 -6.41
C PHE A 188 9.15 10.95 -6.37
N TRP A 189 8.50 11.42 -5.33
CA TRP A 189 8.06 12.80 -5.14
C TRP A 189 8.55 13.37 -3.83
N ARG A 190 8.74 14.70 -3.75
CA ARG A 190 9.03 15.39 -2.49
C ARG A 190 8.11 16.57 -2.25
N SER A 191 7.97 16.94 -0.96
CA SER A 191 7.24 18.14 -0.53
C SER A 191 8.01 18.84 0.58
N THR A 192 8.10 20.19 0.50
CA THR A 192 8.72 21.05 1.52
C THR A 192 7.71 21.90 2.27
N ASP A 193 6.41 21.68 2.02
CA ASP A 193 5.31 22.50 2.55
C ASP A 193 4.25 21.64 3.29
N ASN A 194 4.72 20.62 4.00
CA ASN A 194 3.89 19.67 4.76
C ASN A 194 2.89 18.89 3.88
N GLY A 195 3.30 18.52 2.68
CA GLY A 195 2.51 17.70 1.75
C GLY A 195 1.44 18.48 0.98
N ARG A 196 1.44 19.82 1.00
CA ARG A 196 0.48 20.63 0.23
C ARG A 196 0.73 20.60 -1.25
N THR A 197 2.02 20.66 -1.63
CA THR A 197 2.46 20.52 -3.02
C THR A 197 3.58 19.49 -3.11
N TRP A 198 3.65 18.83 -4.27
CA TRP A 198 4.61 17.76 -4.51
C TRP A 198 5.38 18.02 -5.79
N GLU A 199 6.69 17.85 -5.72
CA GLU A 199 7.63 17.97 -6.84
C GLU A 199 8.11 16.58 -7.22
N TYR A 200 8.03 16.25 -8.51
CA TYR A 200 8.58 15.02 -9.06
C TYR A 200 10.12 15.04 -8.98
N LEU A 201 10.71 13.94 -8.55
CA LEU A 201 12.17 13.79 -8.45
C LEU A 201 12.75 12.85 -9.51
N CYS A 202 12.26 11.60 -9.53
CA CYS A 202 12.80 10.55 -10.38
C CYS A 202 11.82 9.39 -10.51
N GLN A 203 12.18 8.42 -11.36
CA GLN A 203 11.43 7.17 -11.52
C GLN A 203 12.36 5.97 -11.70
N TRP A 204 11.81 4.79 -11.50
CA TRP A 204 12.44 3.50 -11.80
C TRP A 204 11.54 2.69 -12.74
N PRO A 205 12.14 1.92 -13.69
CA PRO A 205 11.37 0.98 -14.51
C PRO A 205 10.67 -0.08 -13.66
N GLY A 206 9.47 -0.49 -14.07
CA GLY A 206 8.70 -1.51 -13.36
C GLY A 206 9.33 -2.90 -13.38
N ASP A 207 10.17 -3.19 -14.35
CA ASP A 207 10.88 -4.47 -14.52
C ASP A 207 12.26 -4.53 -13.82
N LEU A 208 12.69 -3.43 -13.17
CA LEU A 208 13.98 -3.37 -12.49
C LEU A 208 14.11 -4.50 -11.45
N HIS A 209 15.22 -5.24 -11.52
CA HIS A 209 15.49 -6.45 -10.70
C HIS A 209 14.38 -7.51 -10.82
N GLY A 210 13.82 -7.69 -12.02
CA GLY A 210 12.72 -8.62 -12.27
C GLY A 210 11.41 -8.20 -11.57
N GLY A 211 11.19 -6.91 -11.42
CA GLY A 211 10.04 -6.32 -10.75
C GLY A 211 10.16 -6.21 -9.21
N GLN A 212 11.22 -6.76 -8.61
CA GLN A 212 11.38 -6.75 -7.15
C GLN A 212 11.73 -5.36 -6.58
N PHE A 213 11.77 -4.32 -7.42
CA PHE A 213 11.99 -2.94 -6.99
C PHE A 213 10.78 -2.03 -7.26
N GLN A 214 9.58 -2.62 -7.35
CA GLN A 214 8.33 -1.90 -7.57
C GLN A 214 7.78 -1.29 -6.28
N GLN A 215 7.41 -2.13 -5.32
CA GLN A 215 6.86 -1.73 -4.03
C GLN A 215 8.00 -1.50 -3.03
N LYS A 216 8.28 -0.23 -2.73
CA LYS A 216 9.37 0.16 -1.83
C LYS A 216 8.82 0.71 -0.52
N THR A 217 9.54 0.43 0.57
CA THR A 217 9.30 1.04 1.89
C THR A 217 10.62 1.42 2.55
N TYR A 218 10.62 2.50 3.34
CA TYR A 218 11.83 3.19 3.76
C TYR A 218 11.94 3.28 5.28
N ALA A 219 13.10 2.92 5.82
CA ALA A 219 13.48 3.21 7.20
C ALA A 219 14.59 4.28 7.20
N VAL A 220 14.27 5.44 7.76
CA VAL A 220 15.23 6.54 7.94
C VAL A 220 16.06 6.25 9.17
N ALA A 221 17.37 6.11 9.03
CA ALA A 221 18.28 5.77 10.12
C ALA A 221 19.16 6.95 10.52
N ASP A 222 19.70 6.89 11.73
CA ASP A 222 20.56 7.96 12.30
C ASP A 222 21.98 7.96 11.73
N ASP A 223 22.34 6.94 10.93
CA ASP A 223 23.66 6.80 10.31
C ASP A 223 23.79 7.54 8.95
N GLY A 224 22.79 8.34 8.59
CA GLY A 224 22.75 9.12 7.36
C GLY A 224 22.27 8.35 6.13
N TYR A 225 21.74 7.13 6.32
CA TYR A 225 21.14 6.33 5.25
C TYR A 225 19.63 6.17 5.45
N CYS A 226 18.93 6.00 4.32
CA CYS A 226 17.63 5.35 4.28
C CYS A 226 17.83 3.90 3.82
N TYR A 227 17.30 2.96 4.57
CA TYR A 227 17.26 1.55 4.19
C TYR A 227 15.93 1.24 3.52
N VAL A 228 15.97 0.49 2.42
CA VAL A 228 14.82 0.29 1.53
C VAL A 228 14.57 -1.20 1.36
N LEU A 229 13.44 -1.68 1.83
CA LEU A 229 12.94 -3.00 1.50
C LEU A 229 11.98 -2.91 0.32
N SER A 230 12.05 -3.88 -0.60
CA SER A 230 11.21 -3.85 -1.79
C SER A 230 10.83 -5.25 -2.28
N THR A 231 9.67 -5.31 -2.96
CA THR A 231 9.12 -6.54 -3.56
C THR A 231 8.44 -6.23 -4.89
N VAL A 232 8.03 -7.26 -5.61
CA VAL A 232 7.05 -7.12 -6.70
C VAL A 232 5.72 -6.66 -6.10
N PHE A 233 5.06 -5.72 -6.76
CA PHE A 233 3.69 -5.33 -6.42
C PHE A 233 2.67 -6.20 -7.16
N ASN A 234 2.49 -7.42 -6.67
CA ASN A 234 1.45 -8.33 -7.14
C ASN A 234 1.15 -9.37 -6.06
N ARG A 235 -0.03 -9.29 -5.45
CA ARG A 235 -0.44 -10.16 -4.34
C ARG A 235 -0.64 -11.62 -4.73
N ASP A 236 -0.73 -11.93 -6.02
CA ASP A 236 -0.93 -13.28 -6.53
C ASP A 236 0.38 -13.98 -6.91
N VAL A 237 1.46 -13.21 -7.05
CA VAL A 237 2.78 -13.70 -7.46
C VAL A 237 3.71 -13.83 -6.26
N GLN A 238 4.42 -14.94 -6.20
CA GLN A 238 5.49 -15.11 -5.23
C GLN A 238 6.76 -14.40 -5.68
N SER A 239 7.34 -13.59 -4.80
CA SER A 239 8.64 -12.94 -5.04
C SER A 239 9.49 -12.91 -3.78
N GLY A 240 10.79 -12.73 -3.95
CA GLY A 240 11.71 -12.41 -2.85
C GLY A 240 11.64 -10.95 -2.48
N MET A 241 12.17 -10.61 -1.31
CA MET A 241 12.36 -9.24 -0.86
C MET A 241 13.81 -8.83 -1.02
N LEU A 242 14.06 -7.63 -1.56
CA LEU A 242 15.39 -7.04 -1.69
C LEU A 242 15.61 -5.97 -0.61
N LEU A 243 16.87 -5.78 -0.22
CA LEU A 243 17.31 -4.68 0.62
C LEU A 243 18.27 -3.79 -0.16
N HIS A 244 18.01 -2.50 -0.13
CA HIS A 244 18.92 -1.46 -0.61
C HIS A 244 19.17 -0.44 0.49
N ARG A 245 20.19 0.39 0.30
CA ARG A 245 20.36 1.63 1.07
C ARG A 245 20.66 2.78 0.12
N VAL A 246 20.34 3.98 0.55
CA VAL A 246 20.68 5.22 -0.14
C VAL A 246 21.01 6.27 0.91
N ARG A 247 22.00 7.14 0.63
CA ARG A 247 22.25 8.28 1.50
C ARG A 247 21.04 9.20 1.52
N GLN A 248 20.73 9.76 2.68
CA GLN A 248 19.57 10.65 2.85
C GLN A 248 19.60 11.88 1.95
N ASP A 249 20.82 12.39 1.64
CA ASP A 249 21.04 13.53 0.75
C ASP A 249 20.97 13.17 -0.75
N ARG A 250 20.79 11.88 -1.10
CA ARG A 250 20.78 11.37 -2.48
C ARG A 250 19.52 10.59 -2.86
N LEU A 251 18.44 10.77 -2.11
CA LEU A 251 17.19 10.04 -2.29
C LEU A 251 16.58 10.15 -3.71
N GLY A 252 16.77 11.30 -4.39
CA GLY A 252 16.27 11.53 -5.75
C GLY A 252 17.19 11.01 -6.86
N GLU A 253 18.25 10.27 -6.54
CA GLU A 253 19.22 9.74 -7.50
C GLU A 253 19.05 8.22 -7.63
N PRO A 254 18.41 7.70 -8.71
CA PRO A 254 18.16 6.27 -8.87
C PRO A 254 19.41 5.39 -8.75
N ASP A 255 20.55 5.84 -9.29
CA ASP A 255 21.80 5.10 -9.29
C ASP A 255 22.53 5.12 -7.93
N ALA A 256 22.04 5.90 -6.97
CA ALA A 256 22.61 5.96 -5.61
C ALA A 256 22.09 4.86 -4.68
N TYR A 257 21.11 4.07 -5.11
CA TYR A 257 20.53 2.99 -4.34
C TYR A 257 21.41 1.73 -4.39
N GLU A 258 22.14 1.52 -3.31
CA GLU A 258 23.16 0.48 -3.19
C GLU A 258 22.53 -0.81 -2.65
N PRO A 259 22.51 -1.94 -3.43
CA PRO A 259 21.90 -3.19 -2.97
C PRO A 259 22.75 -3.87 -1.89
N TRP A 260 22.08 -4.54 -0.97
CA TRP A 260 22.65 -5.55 -0.10
C TRP A 260 22.57 -6.90 -0.81
N GLY A 261 23.71 -7.49 -1.14
CA GLY A 261 23.73 -8.70 -1.93
C GLY A 261 24.85 -9.65 -1.54
N TYR A 262 24.79 -10.85 -2.11
CA TYR A 262 25.75 -11.92 -1.89
C TYR A 262 26.63 -12.12 -3.13
N ASP A 263 27.94 -12.04 -2.94
CA ASP A 263 28.97 -12.34 -3.92
C ASP A 263 30.25 -12.69 -3.14
N ASP A 264 30.47 -13.97 -2.92
CA ASP A 264 31.52 -14.49 -2.03
C ASP A 264 31.44 -13.91 -0.58
N GLY A 265 30.23 -13.52 -0.17
CA GLY A 265 29.92 -12.90 1.11
C GLY A 265 28.91 -11.77 0.94
N TRP A 266 28.16 -11.52 2.01
CA TRP A 266 27.18 -10.42 2.04
C TRP A 266 27.89 -9.07 2.14
N ARG A 267 27.60 -8.15 1.20
CA ARG A 267 28.12 -6.78 1.23
C ARG A 267 27.23 -5.80 0.46
N TRP A 268 27.38 -4.54 0.79
CA TRP A 268 26.78 -3.44 0.02
C TRP A 268 27.44 -3.33 -1.36
N GLY A 269 26.64 -3.01 -2.40
CA GLY A 269 27.09 -2.91 -3.78
C GLY A 269 27.30 -4.26 -4.48
N ALA A 270 27.08 -5.39 -3.83
CA ALA A 270 26.99 -6.69 -4.49
C ALA A 270 25.67 -6.80 -5.28
N PRO A 271 25.57 -7.71 -6.28
CA PRO A 271 24.33 -7.93 -7.01
C PRO A 271 23.14 -8.17 -6.06
N PRO A 272 21.98 -7.55 -6.29
CA PRO A 272 20.83 -7.65 -5.39
C PRO A 272 20.47 -9.13 -5.16
N THR A 273 20.35 -9.51 -3.90
CA THR A 273 20.06 -10.87 -3.48
C THR A 273 18.88 -10.86 -2.52
N THR A 274 17.98 -11.82 -2.66
CA THR A 274 16.82 -11.96 -1.77
C THR A 274 17.26 -12.08 -0.31
N VAL A 275 16.82 -11.14 0.54
CA VAL A 275 17.12 -11.11 1.98
C VAL A 275 16.03 -11.78 2.82
N PHE A 276 14.83 -11.91 2.27
CA PHE A 276 13.72 -12.58 2.91
C PHE A 276 12.92 -13.39 1.88
N GLY A 277 12.54 -14.59 2.26
CA GLY A 277 12.10 -15.68 1.37
C GLY A 277 10.95 -15.33 0.44
N THR A 278 10.72 -16.21 -0.52
CA THR A 278 9.69 -16.06 -1.55
C THR A 278 8.31 -16.23 -0.95
N ARG A 279 7.48 -15.19 -1.07
CA ARG A 279 6.11 -15.13 -0.57
C ARG A 279 5.21 -14.32 -1.51
N LYS A 280 3.92 -14.40 -1.30
CA LYS A 280 2.94 -13.47 -1.86
C LYS A 280 2.84 -12.26 -0.93
N TRP A 281 3.42 -11.15 -1.36
CA TRP A 281 3.48 -9.91 -0.59
C TRP A 281 2.30 -9.00 -0.92
N GLY A 282 1.70 -8.38 0.09
CA GLY A 282 0.91 -7.17 -0.06
C GLY A 282 1.71 -5.95 0.39
N GLU A 283 1.06 -4.95 0.96
CA GLU A 283 1.68 -3.70 1.39
C GLU A 283 2.76 -3.94 2.45
N LEU A 284 3.80 -3.10 2.38
CA LEU A 284 4.95 -3.14 3.26
C LEU A 284 5.06 -1.83 4.05
N CYS A 285 5.55 -1.90 5.28
CA CYS A 285 5.99 -0.72 6.02
C CYS A 285 7.24 -1.03 6.83
N PHE A 286 8.34 -0.35 6.52
CA PHE A 286 9.64 -0.52 7.15
C PHE A 286 10.04 0.77 7.86
N ARG A 287 10.34 0.68 9.17
CA ARG A 287 10.66 1.87 9.97
C ARG A 287 11.80 1.58 10.96
N ALA A 288 12.63 2.60 11.21
CA ALA A 288 13.48 2.63 12.39
C ALA A 288 12.64 3.05 13.61
N LEU A 289 12.70 2.30 14.70
CA LEU A 289 11.88 2.47 15.88
C LEU A 289 12.62 1.96 17.11
N ASP A 290 12.69 2.76 18.19
CA ASP A 290 13.30 2.39 19.46
C ASP A 290 14.72 1.79 19.34
N GLY A 291 15.54 2.33 18.42
CA GLY A 291 16.91 1.87 18.18
C GLY A 291 17.03 0.53 17.46
N LYS A 292 15.92 0.02 16.92
CA LYS A 292 15.83 -1.19 16.10
C LYS A 292 15.06 -0.88 14.80
N TYR A 293 14.77 -1.91 14.04
CA TYR A 293 13.96 -1.84 12.84
C TYR A 293 12.70 -2.68 12.99
N VAL A 294 11.61 -2.20 12.44
CA VAL A 294 10.35 -2.94 12.34
C VAL A 294 9.91 -3.01 10.88
N LEU A 295 9.59 -4.21 10.43
CA LEU A 295 8.90 -4.46 9.17
C LEU A 295 7.51 -4.97 9.49
N THR A 296 6.48 -4.30 8.95
CA THR A 296 5.11 -4.85 8.87
C THR A 296 4.77 -5.14 7.42
N TRP A 297 3.95 -6.16 7.17
CA TRP A 297 3.51 -6.48 5.82
C TRP A 297 2.18 -7.20 5.80
N LEU A 298 1.44 -7.03 4.71
CA LEU A 298 0.33 -7.90 4.38
C LEU A 298 0.90 -9.22 3.84
N ASN A 299 0.66 -10.30 4.55
CA ASN A 299 0.95 -11.66 4.12
C ASN A 299 -0.30 -12.26 3.48
N MET A 300 -0.20 -12.73 2.22
CA MET A 300 -1.36 -13.22 1.50
C MET A 300 -1.69 -14.69 1.78
N ASP A 301 -0.70 -15.47 2.21
CA ASP A 301 -0.90 -16.91 2.46
C ASP A 301 -0.12 -17.38 3.71
N PRO A 302 -0.83 -17.63 4.83
CA PRO A 302 -2.24 -17.27 5.11
C PRO A 302 -2.42 -15.77 5.27
N LEU A 303 -3.60 -15.26 4.86
CA LEU A 303 -3.93 -13.84 4.94
C LEU A 303 -3.78 -13.32 6.39
N SER A 304 -2.92 -12.32 6.58
CA SER A 304 -2.67 -11.69 7.89
C SER A 304 -1.81 -10.45 7.71
N ILE A 305 -1.87 -9.49 8.64
CA ILE A 305 -0.82 -8.48 8.75
C ILE A 305 0.16 -8.96 9.81
N ARG A 306 1.43 -9.01 9.42
CA ARG A 306 2.52 -9.50 10.26
C ARG A 306 3.52 -8.40 10.56
N ALA A 307 4.33 -8.63 11.59
CA ALA A 307 5.43 -7.77 11.97
C ALA A 307 6.67 -8.57 12.33
N MET A 308 7.84 -7.96 12.14
CA MET A 308 9.14 -8.42 12.63
C MET A 308 9.87 -7.25 13.27
N VAL A 309 10.64 -7.53 14.33
CA VAL A 309 11.56 -6.56 14.95
C VAL A 309 12.97 -7.14 14.90
N PHE A 310 13.92 -6.35 14.43
CA PHE A 310 15.32 -6.78 14.29
C PHE A 310 16.31 -5.63 14.54
N PRO A 311 17.54 -5.92 15.02
CA PRO A 311 18.45 -4.89 15.50
C PRO A 311 19.18 -4.13 14.39
N LEU A 312 19.41 -4.73 13.23
CA LEU A 312 20.15 -4.13 12.11
C LEU A 312 19.38 -4.29 10.80
N PRO A 313 19.47 -3.35 9.87
CA PRO A 313 18.79 -3.48 8.56
C PRO A 313 19.26 -4.71 7.77
N THR A 314 20.48 -5.15 8.01
CA THR A 314 21.11 -6.35 7.40
C THR A 314 20.93 -7.63 8.22
N SER A 315 20.07 -7.64 9.23
CA SER A 315 19.76 -8.85 10.01
C SER A 315 19.23 -9.98 9.12
N ASP A 316 19.51 -11.21 9.49
CA ASP A 316 18.94 -12.39 8.84
C ASP A 316 17.45 -12.50 9.18
N LEU A 317 16.60 -12.02 8.27
CA LEU A 317 15.15 -12.00 8.45
C LEU A 317 14.55 -13.41 8.49
N THR A 318 15.24 -14.42 7.95
CA THR A 318 14.77 -15.82 7.99
C THR A 318 14.84 -16.43 9.39
N ARG A 319 15.61 -15.81 10.28
CA ARG A 319 15.75 -16.19 11.69
C ARG A 319 15.06 -15.23 12.65
N THR A 320 14.44 -14.19 12.11
CA THR A 320 13.73 -13.20 12.91
C THR A 320 12.31 -13.68 13.20
N LEU A 321 11.84 -13.38 14.41
CA LEU A 321 10.53 -13.77 14.87
C LEU A 321 9.43 -13.05 14.10
N GLU A 322 8.56 -13.80 13.44
CA GLU A 322 7.33 -13.25 12.84
C GLU A 322 6.22 -13.18 13.88
N GLN A 323 5.56 -12.04 14.00
CA GLN A 323 4.44 -11.80 14.90
C GLN A 323 3.19 -11.49 14.09
N THR A 324 2.07 -12.14 14.39
CA THR A 324 0.80 -11.86 13.72
C THR A 324 0.09 -10.71 14.43
N VAL A 325 -0.10 -9.59 13.74
CA VAL A 325 -0.75 -8.39 14.29
C VAL A 325 -2.24 -8.38 14.00
N ILE A 326 -2.64 -8.67 12.75
CA ILE A 326 -4.05 -8.71 12.32
C ILE A 326 -4.32 -10.05 11.66
N LEU A 327 -5.49 -10.59 11.94
CA LEU A 327 -6.04 -11.79 11.33
C LEU A 327 -7.31 -11.45 10.53
N PRO A 328 -7.62 -12.21 9.48
CA PRO A 328 -8.89 -12.06 8.79
C PRO A 328 -10.05 -12.43 9.70
N GLY A 329 -11.11 -11.62 9.69
CA GLY A 329 -12.37 -11.81 10.39
C GLY A 329 -13.56 -11.86 9.44
N ALA A 330 -14.74 -12.12 9.98
CA ALA A 330 -15.97 -11.97 9.21
C ALA A 330 -16.40 -10.49 9.13
N PRO A 331 -17.17 -10.09 8.10
CA PRO A 331 -17.74 -8.75 8.01
C PRO A 331 -18.47 -8.32 9.30
N GLY A 332 -18.16 -7.12 9.78
CA GLY A 332 -18.75 -6.57 11.01
C GLY A 332 -18.19 -7.12 12.33
N GLN A 333 -17.17 -7.98 12.28
CA GLN A 333 -16.52 -8.58 13.46
C GLN A 333 -15.11 -8.02 13.71
N GLU A 334 -14.97 -6.69 13.78
CA GLU A 334 -13.69 -6.05 14.12
C GLU A 334 -13.49 -6.07 15.64
N VAL A 335 -13.24 -7.25 16.20
CA VAL A 335 -12.99 -7.47 17.65
C VAL A 335 -11.57 -7.97 17.86
N GLY A 336 -10.86 -7.35 18.79
CA GLY A 336 -9.45 -7.68 19.01
C GLY A 336 -8.62 -7.38 17.78
N ASN A 337 -7.95 -8.38 17.23
CA ASN A 337 -7.13 -8.30 16.02
C ASN A 337 -7.83 -8.82 14.75
N LEU A 338 -9.14 -9.02 14.77
CA LEU A 338 -9.90 -9.49 13.61
C LEU A 338 -10.34 -8.32 12.73
N VAL A 339 -10.11 -8.42 11.42
CA VAL A 339 -10.53 -7.46 10.40
C VAL A 339 -11.04 -8.21 9.18
N ALA A 340 -12.21 -7.85 8.66
CA ALA A 340 -12.70 -8.43 7.41
C ALA A 340 -11.87 -7.93 6.23
N ALA A 341 -11.29 -8.86 5.44
CA ALA A 341 -10.45 -8.55 4.29
C ALA A 341 -9.40 -7.44 4.59
N PRO A 342 -8.47 -7.67 5.55
CA PRO A 342 -7.48 -6.67 5.95
C PRO A 342 -6.41 -6.48 4.87
N TYR A 343 -5.89 -5.24 4.79
CA TYR A 343 -4.65 -4.93 4.07
C TYR A 343 -4.00 -3.65 4.64
N GLY A 344 -2.85 -3.22 4.06
CA GLY A 344 -2.06 -2.15 4.64
C GLY A 344 -1.20 -2.66 5.81
N GLY A 345 -1.28 -1.97 6.96
CA GLY A 345 -0.49 -2.30 8.16
C GLY A 345 0.65 -1.32 8.39
N PHE A 346 0.39 -0.03 8.16
CA PHE A 346 1.40 1.02 8.24
C PHE A 346 1.62 1.51 9.67
N VAL A 347 2.87 1.55 10.10
CA VAL A 347 3.27 1.98 11.44
C VAL A 347 2.99 3.47 11.63
N VAL A 348 2.30 3.82 12.71
CA VAL A 348 2.02 5.22 13.04
C VAL A 348 3.24 5.86 13.71
N PRO A 349 3.76 6.99 13.20
CA PRO A 349 4.85 7.72 13.85
C PRO A 349 4.53 8.08 15.31
N GLY A 350 5.50 7.89 16.20
CA GLY A 350 5.32 8.02 17.65
C GLY A 350 4.97 6.72 18.36
N SER A 351 4.83 5.62 17.64
CA SER A 351 4.75 4.28 18.22
C SER A 351 6.03 3.90 18.96
N THR A 352 5.89 2.99 19.91
CA THR A 352 6.99 2.21 20.52
C THR A 352 6.62 0.74 20.41
N PHE A 353 7.55 -0.19 20.66
CA PHE A 353 7.20 -1.62 20.64
C PHE A 353 6.15 -1.99 21.68
N GLY A 354 6.17 -1.35 22.87
CA GLY A 354 5.16 -1.57 23.91
C GLY A 354 3.82 -0.84 23.69
N ASN A 355 3.80 0.17 22.81
CA ASN A 355 2.60 0.91 22.42
C ASN A 355 2.60 1.10 20.90
N PHE A 356 2.40 -0.02 20.19
CA PHE A 356 2.57 -0.12 18.76
C PHE A 356 1.26 0.15 18.05
N HIS A 357 1.20 1.24 17.29
CA HIS A 357 0.02 1.62 16.52
C HIS A 357 0.24 1.42 15.03
N ILE A 358 -0.76 0.84 14.36
CA ILE A 358 -0.79 0.68 12.91
C ILE A 358 -2.10 1.19 12.32
N VAL A 359 -2.03 1.63 11.07
CA VAL A 359 -3.18 1.90 10.23
C VAL A 359 -3.45 0.66 9.39
N VAL A 360 -4.67 0.15 9.47
CA VAL A 360 -5.15 -1.04 8.76
C VAL A 360 -6.29 -0.65 7.85
N SER A 361 -6.25 -1.11 6.61
CA SER A 361 -7.32 -0.95 5.63
C SER A 361 -8.24 -2.14 5.63
N GLN A 362 -9.47 -1.89 5.23
CA GLN A 362 -10.51 -2.90 5.09
C GLN A 362 -11.33 -2.61 3.83
N TRP A 363 -11.56 -3.65 3.03
CA TRP A 363 -12.54 -3.59 1.95
C TRP A 363 -13.18 -4.95 1.71
N TYR A 364 -14.48 -5.10 1.96
CA TYR A 364 -15.20 -6.33 1.67
C TYR A 364 -16.54 -6.09 0.94
N ASP A 365 -17.03 -4.86 0.90
CA ASP A 365 -18.17 -4.45 0.09
C ASP A 365 -18.08 -2.96 -0.28
N PRO A 366 -18.87 -2.44 -1.25
CA PRO A 366 -18.79 -1.05 -1.71
C PRO A 366 -19.03 0.02 -0.63
N THR A 367 -19.59 -0.34 0.52
CA THR A 367 -19.87 0.56 1.65
C THR A 367 -18.99 0.30 2.88
N ASN A 368 -17.98 -0.56 2.74
CA ASN A 368 -17.02 -0.91 3.78
C ASN A 368 -15.57 -0.86 3.26
N TYR A 369 -15.17 0.34 2.87
CA TYR A 369 -13.85 0.68 2.38
C TYR A 369 -13.30 1.81 3.24
N ARG A 370 -12.36 1.49 4.15
CA ARG A 370 -11.93 2.44 5.18
C ARG A 370 -10.57 2.12 5.75
N ILE A 371 -9.97 3.10 6.42
CA ILE A 371 -8.78 2.94 7.26
C ILE A 371 -9.15 3.02 8.74
N MET A 372 -8.45 2.22 9.53
CA MET A 372 -8.69 2.07 10.96
C MET A 372 -7.37 2.09 11.72
N GLN A 373 -7.39 2.64 12.94
CA GLN A 373 -6.25 2.58 13.85
C GLN A 373 -6.38 1.37 14.76
N TYR A 374 -5.31 0.59 14.83
CA TYR A 374 -5.14 -0.51 15.78
C TYR A 374 -3.95 -0.24 16.68
N ARG A 375 -4.03 -0.73 17.92
CA ARG A 375 -2.94 -0.72 18.91
C ARG A 375 -2.58 -2.14 19.27
N SER A 376 -1.27 -2.40 19.36
CA SER A 376 -0.68 -3.68 19.71
C SER A 376 0.54 -3.47 20.61
N ALA A 377 1.20 -4.55 20.98
CA ALA A 377 2.54 -4.58 21.54
C ALA A 377 3.35 -5.64 20.80
N LEU A 378 4.57 -5.33 20.42
CA LEU A 378 5.48 -6.24 19.74
C LEU A 378 6.57 -6.74 20.70
N LEU A 379 6.90 -8.01 20.56
CA LEU A 379 8.12 -8.56 21.13
C LEU A 379 9.32 -8.00 20.36
N SER A 380 10.32 -7.50 21.05
CA SER A 380 11.46 -6.79 20.47
C SER A 380 12.81 -7.28 21.00
#